data_6c6058db5a6db848c8e9e1ea2fea6da2
#
_entry.id   6c6058db5a6db848c8e9e1ea2fea6da2
#
_cell.length_a   1.000
_cell.length_b   1.000
_cell.length_c   1.000
_cell.angle_alpha   90.00
_cell.angle_beta   90.00
_cell.angle_gamma   90.00
#
_symmetry.space_group_name_H-M   'P 1'
#
loop_
_entity.id
_entity.type
_entity.pdbx_description
1 polymer ?
#
loop_
_entity_poly.entity_id
_entity_poly.type
_entity_poly.pdbx_seq_one_letter_code
_entity_poly.pdbx_strand_id
1 'polypeptide(L)'
;MTFEGQYYHTLKATIYDKPAQPVPIYISAGGPVAAKFAGRYGDGFICTSGKGDELYRDQLLPALEEGARAAGRDPSTIERCIEVKVSFDTDKERALKDTRIWAALALPAEEKVNIHDPREMEKKAETVADQAYRRWLVSSDPEEHVEQVGHYIELGFTHLIFHAPGDDQSRFLRLYAQEILPRLRKRWG
;
A
#
# COMPACT_ATOMS: atom_id res chain seq x y z
N MET A 1 -10.80 -18.28 27.35
CA MET A 1 -11.79 -17.18 27.24
C MET A 1 -13.19 -17.78 27.27
N THR A 2 -14.07 -17.25 28.10
CA THR A 2 -15.51 -17.52 28.01
C THR A 2 -16.17 -16.24 27.55
N PHE A 3 -17.01 -16.31 26.54
CA PHE A 3 -17.71 -15.19 25.95
C PHE A 3 -19.16 -15.59 25.64
N GLU A 4 -20.10 -14.78 26.10
CA GLU A 4 -21.53 -14.92 25.85
C GLU A 4 -21.96 -13.72 24.98
N GLY A 5 -22.17 -13.96 23.69
CA GLY A 5 -22.65 -12.96 22.75
C GLY A 5 -24.05 -13.26 22.24
N GLN A 6 -24.64 -12.33 21.51
CA GLN A 6 -25.98 -12.51 20.93
C GLN A 6 -26.03 -13.63 19.88
N TYR A 7 -24.96 -13.84 19.12
CA TYR A 7 -24.88 -14.79 18.00
C TYR A 7 -23.84 -15.89 18.21
N TYR A 8 -22.78 -15.62 19.00
CA TYR A 8 -21.65 -16.53 19.21
C TYR A 8 -21.34 -16.66 20.68
N HIS A 9 -21.04 -17.89 21.09
CA HIS A 9 -20.65 -18.21 22.46
C HIS A 9 -19.36 -19.02 22.45
N THR A 10 -18.49 -18.77 23.44
CA THR A 10 -17.33 -19.63 23.67
C THR A 10 -17.27 -20.03 25.12
N LEU A 11 -16.91 -21.27 25.39
CA LEU A 11 -16.74 -21.79 26.75
C LEU A 11 -15.31 -22.29 26.94
N LYS A 12 -14.56 -21.63 27.83
CA LYS A 12 -13.16 -21.96 28.16
C LYS A 12 -12.24 -22.14 26.95
N ALA A 13 -12.56 -21.44 25.85
CA ALA A 13 -11.74 -21.50 24.64
C ALA A 13 -10.35 -20.91 24.87
N THR A 14 -9.34 -21.54 24.30
CA THR A 14 -7.94 -21.06 24.31
C THR A 14 -7.24 -21.39 23.01
N ILE A 15 -6.20 -20.62 22.70
CA ILE A 15 -5.27 -20.87 21.60
C ILE A 15 -4.00 -21.41 22.25
N TYR A 16 -3.53 -22.58 21.81
CA TYR A 16 -2.32 -23.21 22.36
C TYR A 16 -1.05 -22.61 21.75
N ASP A 17 -1.06 -22.38 20.43
CA ASP A 17 0.08 -21.81 19.69
C ASP A 17 0.02 -20.27 19.76
N LYS A 18 0.45 -19.73 20.90
CA LYS A 18 0.51 -18.28 21.09
C LYS A 18 1.92 -17.78 20.81
N PRO A 19 2.11 -16.69 20.04
CA PRO A 19 3.40 -16.05 19.91
C PRO A 19 3.90 -15.52 21.27
N ALA A 20 5.21 -15.50 21.46
CA ALA A 20 5.82 -14.98 22.68
C ALA A 20 5.58 -13.47 22.86
N GLN A 21 5.43 -12.75 21.75
CA GLN A 21 5.08 -11.33 21.71
C GLN A 21 3.73 -11.15 21.01
N PRO A 22 2.95 -10.12 21.36
CA PRO A 22 1.74 -9.79 20.63
C PRO A 22 2.01 -9.60 19.13
N VAL A 23 1.11 -10.12 18.29
CA VAL A 23 1.17 -9.89 16.84
C VAL A 23 0.76 -8.44 16.58
N PRO A 24 1.59 -7.62 15.89
CA PRO A 24 1.23 -6.25 15.58
C PRO A 24 0.05 -6.20 14.60
N ILE A 25 -0.86 -5.25 14.83
CA ILE A 25 -2.07 -5.05 14.04
C ILE A 25 -1.92 -3.80 13.18
N TYR A 26 -1.89 -3.98 11.87
CA TYR A 26 -1.87 -2.90 10.90
C TYR A 26 -3.28 -2.62 10.38
N ILE A 27 -3.69 -1.36 10.38
CA ILE A 27 -5.03 -0.95 9.97
C ILE A 27 -4.94 -0.18 8.66
N SER A 28 -5.66 -0.68 7.64
CA SER A 28 -5.74 -0.03 6.34
C SER A 28 -6.65 1.19 6.38
N ALA A 29 -6.20 2.29 5.80
CA ALA A 29 -6.99 3.50 5.70
C ALA A 29 -6.82 4.23 4.36
N GLY A 30 -7.94 4.54 3.73
CA GLY A 30 -8.02 5.37 2.52
C GLY A 30 -8.66 6.75 2.77
N GLY A 31 -8.99 7.06 4.04
CA GLY A 31 -9.58 8.33 4.43
C GLY A 31 -9.32 8.67 5.91
N PRO A 32 -9.58 9.93 6.34
CA PRO A 32 -9.17 10.43 7.66
C PRO A 32 -9.87 9.72 8.83
N VAL A 33 -11.09 9.25 8.68
CA VAL A 33 -11.82 8.53 9.74
C VAL A 33 -11.13 7.21 10.07
N ALA A 34 -10.78 6.43 9.04
CA ALA A 34 -10.07 5.16 9.21
C ALA A 34 -8.62 5.39 9.68
N ALA A 35 -7.94 6.44 9.21
CA ALA A 35 -6.61 6.80 9.68
C ALA A 35 -6.60 7.19 11.17
N LYS A 36 -7.60 7.96 11.63
CA LYS A 36 -7.79 8.28 13.05
C LYS A 36 -8.03 7.03 13.90
N PHE A 37 -8.83 6.10 13.39
CA PHE A 37 -9.05 4.80 14.05
C PHE A 37 -7.75 3.99 14.13
N ALA A 38 -6.95 3.97 13.03
CA ALA A 38 -5.64 3.31 13.02
C ALA A 38 -4.70 3.91 14.09
N GLY A 39 -4.65 5.23 14.21
CA GLY A 39 -3.87 5.91 15.24
C GLY A 39 -4.29 5.52 16.66
N ARG A 40 -5.57 5.33 16.87
CA ARG A 40 -6.12 4.99 18.19
C ARG A 40 -5.84 3.55 18.61
N TYR A 41 -5.88 2.58 17.68
CA TYR A 41 -5.93 1.16 18.00
C TYR A 41 -4.86 0.30 17.31
N GLY A 42 -4.26 0.77 16.21
CA GLY A 42 -3.29 0.01 15.43
C GLY A 42 -1.86 0.14 15.94
N ASP A 43 -1.04 -0.87 15.68
CA ASP A 43 0.42 -0.80 15.83
C ASP A 43 1.07 -0.20 14.59
N GLY A 44 0.38 -0.32 13.45
CA GLY A 44 0.73 0.29 12.19
C GLY A 44 -0.50 0.78 11.41
N PHE A 45 -0.23 1.68 10.49
CA PHE A 45 -1.18 2.22 9.52
C PHE A 45 -0.69 1.86 8.12
N ILE A 46 -1.59 1.47 7.22
CA ILE A 46 -1.25 1.17 5.83
C ILE A 46 -2.21 1.84 4.86
N CYS A 47 -1.66 2.46 3.80
CA CYS A 47 -2.42 2.99 2.68
C CYS A 47 -1.78 2.62 1.35
N THR A 48 -2.38 3.03 0.22
CA THR A 48 -1.88 2.76 -1.13
C THR A 48 -1.44 4.04 -1.82
N SER A 49 -0.38 3.94 -2.62
CA SER A 49 0.17 5.02 -3.44
C SER A 49 -0.73 5.41 -4.63
N GLY A 50 -0.30 6.42 -5.38
CA GLY A 50 -0.98 6.88 -6.60
C GLY A 50 -2.20 7.75 -6.34
N LYS A 51 -2.19 8.49 -5.22
CA LYS A 51 -3.11 9.58 -4.88
C LYS A 51 -2.34 10.89 -4.82
N GLY A 52 -3.04 12.02 -4.75
CA GLY A 52 -2.41 13.32 -4.53
C GLY A 52 -1.79 13.44 -3.13
N ASP A 53 -0.72 14.19 -3.01
CA ASP A 53 0.04 14.39 -1.77
C ASP A 53 -0.82 14.96 -0.64
N GLU A 54 -1.82 15.77 -0.99
CA GLU A 54 -2.76 16.38 -0.05
C GLU A 54 -3.51 15.32 0.76
N LEU A 55 -3.81 14.15 0.17
CA LEU A 55 -4.44 13.07 0.90
C LEU A 55 -3.53 12.57 2.02
N TYR A 56 -2.25 12.37 1.74
CA TYR A 56 -1.30 11.83 2.73
C TYR A 56 -0.93 12.89 3.76
N ARG A 57 -0.43 14.04 3.30
CA ARG A 57 0.15 15.08 4.14
C ARG A 57 -0.89 15.84 4.96
N ASP A 58 -2.06 16.14 4.35
CA ASP A 58 -3.02 17.06 4.95
C ASP A 58 -4.22 16.34 5.58
N GLN A 59 -4.42 15.04 5.29
CA GLN A 59 -5.55 14.27 5.80
C GLN A 59 -5.15 13.01 6.57
N LEU A 60 -4.47 12.03 5.94
CA LEU A 60 -4.24 10.72 6.56
C LEU A 60 -3.27 10.78 7.73
N LEU A 61 -2.08 11.36 7.52
CA LEU A 61 -1.05 11.42 8.56
C LEU A 61 -1.48 12.30 9.75
N PRO A 62 -2.07 13.50 9.56
CA PRO A 62 -2.61 14.27 10.67
C PRO A 62 -3.73 13.57 11.44
N ALA A 63 -4.63 12.87 10.74
CA ALA A 63 -5.71 12.12 11.39
C ALA A 63 -5.18 10.91 12.19
N LEU A 64 -4.17 10.21 11.67
CA LEU A 64 -3.46 9.15 12.39
C LEU A 64 -2.88 9.66 13.71
N GLU A 65 -2.15 10.78 13.66
CA GLU A 65 -1.54 11.41 14.83
C GLU A 65 -2.57 11.90 15.84
N GLU A 66 -3.66 12.53 15.35
CA GLU A 66 -4.76 12.95 16.22
C GLU A 66 -5.38 11.76 16.95
N GLY A 67 -5.60 10.63 16.22
CA GLY A 67 -6.15 9.41 16.81
C GLY A 67 -5.25 8.83 17.90
N ALA A 68 -3.93 8.81 17.66
CA ALA A 68 -2.94 8.34 18.63
C ALA A 68 -2.94 9.22 19.89
N ARG A 69 -2.82 10.55 19.73
CA ARG A 69 -2.81 11.49 20.85
C ARG A 69 -4.10 11.42 21.69
N ALA A 70 -5.26 11.31 21.02
CA ALA A 70 -6.54 11.16 21.69
C ALA A 70 -6.66 9.86 22.53
N ALA A 71 -5.86 8.85 22.22
CA ALA A 71 -5.76 7.60 22.97
C ALA A 71 -4.60 7.59 23.99
N GLY A 72 -3.91 8.71 24.19
CA GLY A 72 -2.74 8.80 25.07
C GLY A 72 -1.51 8.06 24.54
N ARG A 73 -1.43 7.80 23.23
CA ARG A 73 -0.34 7.10 22.58
C ARG A 73 0.62 8.09 21.90
N ASP A 74 1.88 7.75 21.83
CA ASP A 74 2.86 8.49 21.05
C ASP A 74 2.70 8.14 19.55
N PRO A 75 2.38 9.13 18.67
CA PRO A 75 2.25 8.89 17.23
C PRO A 75 3.51 8.35 16.56
N SER A 76 4.70 8.61 17.13
CA SER A 76 5.98 8.14 16.59
C SER A 76 6.17 6.63 16.70
N THR A 77 5.41 5.97 17.59
CA THR A 77 5.45 4.51 17.78
C THR A 77 4.61 3.74 16.76
N ILE A 78 3.80 4.44 15.97
CA ILE A 78 2.92 3.82 14.97
C ILE A 78 3.65 3.77 13.63
N GLU A 79 3.83 2.56 13.12
CA GLU A 79 4.48 2.36 11.82
C GLU A 79 3.59 2.90 10.69
N ARG A 80 4.20 3.65 9.76
CA ARG A 80 3.50 4.32 8.65
C ARG A 80 3.84 3.61 7.35
N CYS A 81 2.99 2.64 6.97
CA CYS A 81 3.19 1.82 5.79
C CYS A 81 2.49 2.40 4.57
N ILE A 82 3.12 2.27 3.41
CA ILE A 82 2.49 2.55 2.12
C ILE A 82 2.81 1.45 1.11
N GLU A 83 1.78 0.94 0.45
CA GLU A 83 1.93 0.11 -0.73
C GLU A 83 2.25 1.01 -1.92
N VAL A 84 3.48 0.92 -2.42
CA VAL A 84 3.96 1.70 -3.57
C VAL A 84 3.87 0.84 -4.82
N LYS A 85 3.03 1.27 -5.76
CA LYS A 85 2.88 0.63 -7.06
C LYS A 85 4.04 1.04 -7.95
N VAL A 86 4.91 0.10 -8.27
CA VAL A 86 6.15 0.31 -9.01
C VAL A 86 6.25 -0.60 -10.21
N SER A 87 6.74 -0.07 -11.32
CA SER A 87 7.11 -0.88 -12.50
C SER A 87 8.47 -0.42 -12.99
N PHE A 88 9.51 -1.13 -12.56
CA PHE A 88 10.88 -0.86 -12.90
C PHE A 88 11.48 -2.01 -13.71
N ASP A 89 11.99 -1.70 -14.89
CA ASP A 89 12.81 -2.59 -15.69
C ASP A 89 13.85 -1.78 -16.48
N THR A 90 15.01 -2.34 -16.76
CA THR A 90 16.03 -1.72 -17.64
C THR A 90 15.53 -1.54 -19.08
N ASP A 91 14.47 -2.26 -19.45
CA ASP A 91 13.71 -2.11 -20.69
C ASP A 91 12.42 -1.32 -20.40
N LYS A 92 12.34 -0.10 -20.90
CA LYS A 92 11.21 0.81 -20.69
C LYS A 92 9.90 0.28 -21.30
N GLU A 93 9.97 -0.41 -22.44
CA GLU A 93 8.78 -0.98 -23.08
C GLU A 93 8.20 -2.10 -22.22
N ARG A 94 9.06 -2.93 -21.63
CA ARG A 94 8.67 -3.96 -20.68
C ARG A 94 8.06 -3.37 -19.43
N ALA A 95 8.68 -2.35 -18.83
CA ALA A 95 8.13 -1.67 -17.65
C ALA A 95 6.72 -1.11 -17.90
N LEU A 96 6.47 -0.54 -19.07
CA LEU A 96 5.15 -0.07 -19.49
C LEU A 96 4.17 -1.23 -19.73
N LYS A 97 4.61 -2.25 -20.46
CA LYS A 97 3.78 -3.41 -20.80
C LYS A 97 3.27 -4.15 -19.56
N ASP A 98 4.12 -4.33 -18.56
CA ASP A 98 3.80 -5.06 -17.34
C ASP A 98 2.62 -4.42 -16.57
N THR A 99 2.42 -3.11 -16.70
CA THR A 99 1.29 -2.42 -16.04
C THR A 99 -0.07 -2.78 -16.64
N ARG A 100 -0.12 -3.29 -17.86
CA ARG A 100 -1.39 -3.49 -18.63
C ARG A 100 -2.32 -4.51 -17.97
N ILE A 101 -1.80 -5.53 -17.31
CA ILE A 101 -2.61 -6.53 -16.59
C ILE A 101 -3.49 -5.89 -15.50
N TRP A 102 -3.11 -4.71 -15.02
CA TRP A 102 -3.83 -3.95 -13.99
C TRP A 102 -4.64 -2.78 -14.56
N ALA A 103 -5.00 -2.84 -15.84
CA ALA A 103 -5.66 -1.74 -16.55
C ALA A 103 -6.97 -1.30 -15.89
N ALA A 104 -7.69 -2.19 -15.20
CA ALA A 104 -8.89 -1.85 -14.44
C ALA A 104 -8.65 -0.75 -13.38
N LEU A 105 -7.41 -0.57 -12.89
CA LEU A 105 -7.08 0.52 -11.97
C LEU A 105 -7.17 1.90 -12.63
N ALA A 106 -7.02 2.00 -13.95
CA ALA A 106 -7.11 3.24 -14.71
C ALA A 106 -8.55 3.68 -14.99
N LEU A 107 -9.52 2.77 -14.88
CA LEU A 107 -10.93 3.11 -15.04
C LEU A 107 -11.40 4.11 -13.97
N PRO A 108 -12.25 5.09 -14.33
CA PRO A 108 -12.95 5.94 -13.37
C PRO A 108 -13.75 5.13 -12.34
N ALA A 109 -13.95 5.69 -11.15
CA ALA A 109 -14.65 4.98 -10.07
C ALA A 109 -16.11 4.65 -10.45
N GLU A 110 -16.80 5.60 -11.09
CA GLU A 110 -18.18 5.47 -11.56
C GLU A 110 -18.36 4.36 -12.59
N GLU A 111 -17.32 4.05 -13.34
CA GLU A 111 -17.33 2.99 -14.31
C GLU A 111 -17.12 1.58 -13.73
N LYS A 112 -16.68 1.50 -12.51
CA LYS A 112 -16.42 0.24 -11.79
C LYS A 112 -17.58 -0.20 -10.89
N VAL A 113 -18.35 0.76 -10.36
CA VAL A 113 -19.34 0.51 -9.27
C VAL A 113 -20.42 -0.50 -9.65
N ASN A 114 -20.82 -0.58 -10.92
CA ASN A 114 -21.94 -1.41 -11.38
C ASN A 114 -21.48 -2.66 -12.15
N ILE A 115 -20.18 -2.96 -12.18
CA ILE A 115 -19.67 -4.16 -12.85
C ILE A 115 -19.50 -5.26 -11.81
N HIS A 116 -20.33 -6.29 -11.90
CA HIS A 116 -20.31 -7.43 -10.98
C HIS A 116 -19.66 -8.69 -11.58
N ASP A 117 -19.63 -8.82 -12.92
CA ASP A 117 -18.94 -9.91 -13.61
C ASP A 117 -17.48 -9.50 -13.90
N PRO A 118 -16.49 -10.26 -13.37
CA PRO A 118 -15.07 -9.96 -13.62
C PRO A 118 -14.69 -9.97 -15.11
N ARG A 119 -15.39 -10.74 -15.95
CA ARG A 119 -15.16 -10.76 -17.40
C ARG A 119 -15.62 -9.47 -18.09
N GLU A 120 -16.67 -8.84 -17.58
CA GLU A 120 -17.08 -7.50 -18.05
C GLU A 120 -16.08 -6.44 -17.63
N MET A 121 -15.53 -6.56 -16.40
CA MET A 121 -14.47 -5.69 -15.93
C MET A 121 -13.21 -5.83 -16.80
N GLU A 122 -12.81 -7.04 -17.16
CA GLU A 122 -11.68 -7.31 -18.04
C GLU A 122 -11.85 -6.66 -19.41
N LYS A 123 -12.99 -6.90 -20.09
CA LYS A 123 -13.28 -6.27 -21.37
C LYS A 123 -13.25 -4.75 -21.30
N LYS A 124 -13.77 -4.18 -20.23
CA LYS A 124 -13.77 -2.74 -20.04
C LYS A 124 -12.36 -2.21 -19.78
N ALA A 125 -11.57 -2.94 -19.00
CA ALA A 125 -10.17 -2.61 -18.72
C ALA A 125 -9.31 -2.59 -20.00
N GLU A 126 -9.57 -3.46 -20.98
CA GLU A 126 -8.88 -3.47 -22.27
C GLU A 126 -8.94 -2.11 -22.97
N THR A 127 -10.05 -1.37 -22.86
CA THR A 127 -10.23 -0.06 -23.51
C THR A 127 -9.30 1.02 -22.96
N VAL A 128 -8.73 0.83 -21.77
CA VAL A 128 -7.82 1.76 -21.10
C VAL A 128 -6.44 1.15 -20.81
N ALA A 129 -6.13 -0.01 -21.38
CA ALA A 129 -4.89 -0.73 -21.13
C ALA A 129 -3.63 0.10 -21.39
N ASP A 130 -3.66 0.96 -22.43
CA ASP A 130 -2.56 1.87 -22.75
C ASP A 130 -2.39 3.02 -21.74
N GLN A 131 -3.32 3.18 -20.82
CA GLN A 131 -3.28 4.19 -19.75
C GLN A 131 -2.97 3.59 -18.38
N ALA A 132 -2.84 2.27 -18.27
CA ALA A 132 -2.62 1.56 -17.00
C ALA A 132 -1.39 2.09 -16.25
N TYR A 133 -0.32 2.45 -16.98
CA TYR A 133 0.92 3.00 -16.44
C TYR A 133 0.72 4.23 -15.53
N ARG A 134 -0.35 5.00 -15.73
CA ARG A 134 -0.64 6.21 -14.93
C ARG A 134 -0.88 5.92 -13.45
N ARG A 135 -1.10 4.65 -13.09
CA ARG A 135 -1.33 4.20 -11.71
C ARG A 135 -0.07 3.65 -11.04
N TRP A 136 1.07 3.72 -11.73
CA TRP A 136 2.34 3.13 -11.34
C TRP A 136 3.47 4.15 -11.43
N LEU A 137 4.47 3.99 -10.59
CA LEU A 137 5.77 4.62 -10.81
C LEU A 137 6.50 3.78 -11.84
N VAL A 138 6.58 4.27 -13.09
CA VAL A 138 7.19 3.55 -14.20
C VAL A 138 8.49 4.21 -14.57
N SER A 139 9.61 3.49 -14.50
CA SER A 139 10.90 4.00 -14.96
C SER A 139 11.81 2.87 -15.45
N SER A 140 12.79 3.21 -16.28
CA SER A 140 13.92 2.38 -16.68
C SER A 140 15.26 2.96 -16.22
N ASP A 141 15.22 4.12 -15.57
CA ASP A 141 16.38 4.75 -14.95
C ASP A 141 16.35 4.56 -13.43
N PRO A 142 17.38 3.95 -12.83
CA PRO A 142 17.40 3.68 -11.40
C PRO A 142 17.36 4.95 -10.53
N GLU A 143 18.01 6.04 -10.94
CA GLU A 143 18.04 7.27 -10.14
C GLU A 143 16.69 7.96 -10.19
N GLU A 144 16.07 8.08 -11.37
CA GLU A 144 14.70 8.58 -11.51
C GLU A 144 13.72 7.78 -10.65
N HIS A 145 13.84 6.44 -10.67
CA HIS A 145 12.95 5.57 -9.91
C HIS A 145 13.13 5.73 -8.39
N VAL A 146 14.38 5.85 -7.95
CA VAL A 146 14.71 6.10 -6.54
C VAL A 146 14.16 7.45 -6.06
N GLU A 147 14.21 8.50 -6.88
CA GLU A 147 13.59 9.79 -6.57
C GLU A 147 12.07 9.65 -6.41
N GLN A 148 11.41 8.97 -7.35
CA GLN A 148 9.95 8.76 -7.30
C GLN A 148 9.52 7.99 -6.04
N VAL A 149 10.27 6.96 -5.66
CA VAL A 149 10.02 6.16 -4.44
C VAL A 149 10.34 6.96 -3.19
N GLY A 150 11.48 7.69 -3.18
CA GLY A 150 11.94 8.50 -2.07
C GLY A 150 10.95 9.58 -1.66
N HIS A 151 10.17 10.08 -2.61
CA HIS A 151 9.10 11.02 -2.35
C HIS A 151 8.13 10.55 -1.23
N TYR A 152 7.80 9.27 -1.18
CA TYR A 152 6.95 8.73 -0.09
C TYR A 152 7.66 8.71 1.26
N ILE A 153 8.98 8.50 1.27
CA ILE A 153 9.78 8.60 2.51
C ILE A 153 9.75 10.05 3.03
N GLU A 154 9.92 11.02 2.12
CA GLU A 154 9.87 12.46 2.44
C GLU A 154 8.48 12.92 2.91
N LEU A 155 7.40 12.26 2.47
CA LEU A 155 6.05 12.47 3.01
C LEU A 155 5.87 11.92 4.43
N GLY A 156 6.81 11.13 4.94
CA GLY A 156 6.81 10.60 6.31
C GLY A 156 6.38 9.14 6.45
N PHE A 157 6.37 8.38 5.37
CA PHE A 157 6.20 6.93 5.45
C PHE A 157 7.50 6.24 5.85
N THR A 158 7.41 5.31 6.79
CA THR A 158 8.57 4.62 7.38
C THR A 158 8.73 3.19 6.86
N HIS A 159 7.70 2.64 6.24
CA HIS A 159 7.70 1.28 5.71
C HIS A 159 7.07 1.25 4.31
N LEU A 160 7.85 0.89 3.32
CA LEU A 160 7.41 0.83 1.93
C LEU A 160 7.25 -0.62 1.49
N ILE A 161 6.06 -0.95 0.98
CA ILE A 161 5.73 -2.27 0.42
C ILE A 161 5.65 -2.10 -1.09
N PHE A 162 6.57 -2.73 -1.82
CA PHE A 162 6.62 -2.60 -3.28
C PHE A 162 5.71 -3.62 -3.95
N HIS A 163 4.77 -3.11 -4.72
CA HIS A 163 3.89 -3.91 -5.55
C HIS A 163 4.29 -3.76 -7.01
N ALA A 164 4.81 -4.84 -7.63
CA ALA A 164 5.17 -4.90 -9.04
C ALA A 164 4.07 -5.59 -9.86
N PRO A 165 3.74 -5.05 -11.07
CA PRO A 165 2.59 -5.54 -11.85
C PRO A 165 2.88 -6.76 -12.72
N GLY A 166 4.14 -7.00 -13.11
CA GLY A 166 4.53 -7.97 -14.12
C GLY A 166 4.50 -9.43 -13.65
N ASP A 167 4.50 -10.35 -14.60
CA ASP A 167 4.49 -11.80 -14.32
C ASP A 167 5.84 -12.32 -13.83
N ASP A 168 6.95 -11.70 -14.27
CA ASP A 168 8.31 -12.13 -13.91
C ASP A 168 8.76 -11.48 -12.58
N GLN A 169 8.17 -11.93 -11.50
CA GLN A 169 8.49 -11.45 -10.16
C GLN A 169 9.94 -11.71 -9.77
N SER A 170 10.54 -12.80 -10.26
CA SER A 170 11.96 -13.10 -10.03
C SER A 170 12.88 -12.06 -10.65
N ARG A 171 12.56 -11.56 -11.85
CA ARG A 171 13.29 -10.47 -12.50
C ARG A 171 13.14 -9.19 -11.73
N PHE A 172 11.92 -8.83 -11.33
CA PHE A 172 11.66 -7.66 -10.52
C PHE A 172 12.49 -7.68 -9.23
N LEU A 173 12.45 -8.76 -8.48
CA LEU A 173 13.20 -8.90 -7.23
C LEU A 173 14.72 -8.74 -7.45
N ARG A 174 15.28 -9.34 -8.51
CA ARG A 174 16.72 -9.18 -8.83
C ARG A 174 17.07 -7.73 -9.15
N LEU A 175 16.29 -7.08 -10.02
CA LEU A 175 16.55 -5.67 -10.41
C LEU A 175 16.42 -4.74 -9.21
N TYR A 176 15.39 -4.92 -8.39
CA TYR A 176 15.23 -4.12 -7.19
C TYR A 176 16.36 -4.30 -6.19
N ALA A 177 16.78 -5.57 -5.95
CA ALA A 177 17.88 -5.88 -5.05
C ALA A 177 19.22 -5.30 -5.51
N GLN A 178 19.45 -5.24 -6.81
CA GLN A 178 20.73 -4.79 -7.39
C GLN A 178 20.75 -3.27 -7.62
N GLU A 179 19.66 -2.69 -8.11
CA GLU A 179 19.64 -1.32 -8.61
C GLU A 179 18.92 -0.34 -7.70
N ILE A 180 17.85 -0.73 -7.05
CA ILE A 180 16.97 0.21 -6.34
C ILE A 180 17.23 0.21 -4.84
N LEU A 181 17.13 -0.94 -4.17
CA LEU A 181 17.28 -1.00 -2.71
C LEU A 181 18.62 -0.48 -2.18
N PRO A 182 19.78 -0.72 -2.82
CA PRO A 182 21.04 -0.16 -2.35
C PRO A 182 21.06 1.37 -2.39
N ARG A 183 20.47 1.96 -3.44
CA ARG A 183 20.40 3.42 -3.61
C ARG A 183 19.45 4.06 -2.58
N LEU A 184 18.29 3.45 -2.36
CA LEU A 184 17.34 3.89 -1.32
C LEU A 184 18.00 3.86 0.06
N ARG A 185 18.66 2.75 0.42
CA ARG A 185 19.37 2.61 1.71
C ARG A 185 20.52 3.61 1.87
N LYS A 186 21.23 3.91 0.81
CA LYS A 186 22.31 4.90 0.85
C LYS A 186 21.80 6.30 1.13
N ARG A 187 20.59 6.63 0.67
CA ARG A 187 20.03 7.98 0.74
C ARG A 187 19.16 8.23 1.97
N TRP A 188 18.41 7.23 2.42
CA TRP A 188 17.43 7.34 3.53
C TRP A 188 17.55 6.25 4.59
N GLY A 189 18.50 5.32 4.50
CA GLY A 189 18.70 4.23 5.46
C GLY A 189 19.66 4.54 6.60
#